data_bf9a167877c17f5b7dcfd7d120194c6c
#
_entry.id   bf9a167877c17f5b7dcfd7d120194c6c
#
_cell.length_a   1.000
_cell.length_b   1.000
_cell.length_c   1.000
_cell.angle_alpha   90.00
_cell.angle_beta   90.00
_cell.angle_gamma   90.00
#
_symmetry.space_group_name_H-M   'P 1'
#
loop_
_entity.id
_entity.type
_entity.pdbx_description
1 polymer ?
#
loop_
_entity_poly.entity_id
_entity_poly.type
_entity_poly.pdbx_seq_one_letter_code
_entity_poly.pdbx_strand_id
1 'polypeptide(L)'
;MNSKFLSLIGLVFAVSAFADGKSNSWMIETLSAAAPSFIGDNASVATYDGKILKEGSNGWTCSPGRPMPEDGYKDAQDTNASCADIEGFKWVEAYVNGTSPNMERDAYIWMLHGDVGEDNRVSSLYGGNKENAIKMNHFIESGPHLMLMPKDTKTIENFTIDFTKGEPYQMFKGTPYAHLMIPFEGYYMFQPEAAPK
;
A
#
# COMPACT_ATOMS: atom_id res chain seq x y z
N MET A 1 -37.17 64.40 6.28
CA MET A 1 -36.83 63.35 5.31
C MET A 1 -35.82 62.45 5.97
N ASN A 2 -36.29 61.28 6.50
CA ASN A 2 -35.45 60.35 7.25
C ASN A 2 -35.09 59.18 6.30
N SER A 3 -33.84 59.08 5.93
CA SER A 3 -33.31 57.97 5.17
C SER A 3 -32.81 56.91 6.17
N LYS A 4 -33.49 55.72 6.21
CA LYS A 4 -33.07 54.54 6.97
C LYS A 4 -32.11 53.74 6.12
N PHE A 5 -30.84 53.68 6.49
CA PHE A 5 -29.86 52.71 5.94
C PHE A 5 -30.14 51.33 6.53
N LEU A 6 -30.54 50.42 5.66
CA LEU A 6 -30.67 49.00 5.98
C LEU A 6 -29.30 48.36 5.77
N SER A 7 -28.66 47.99 6.91
CA SER A 7 -27.40 47.24 6.87
C SER A 7 -27.70 45.76 6.61
N LEU A 8 -27.34 45.23 5.45
CA LEU A 8 -27.45 43.84 5.09
C LEU A 8 -26.24 43.09 5.65
N ILE A 9 -26.42 42.37 6.76
CA ILE A 9 -25.39 41.51 7.34
C ILE A 9 -25.40 40.22 6.47
N GLY A 10 -24.41 40.12 5.61
CA GLY A 10 -24.17 38.90 4.85
C GLY A 10 -23.62 37.80 5.77
N LEU A 11 -24.42 36.78 5.99
CA LEU A 11 -24.02 35.57 6.71
C LEU A 11 -23.10 34.75 5.78
N VAL A 12 -21.79 34.82 6.02
CA VAL A 12 -20.81 33.96 5.33
C VAL A 12 -20.91 32.59 5.97
N PHE A 13 -21.58 31.67 5.31
CA PHE A 13 -21.48 30.23 5.63
C PHE A 13 -20.07 29.76 5.27
N ALA A 14 -19.24 29.55 6.28
CA ALA A 14 -18.03 28.78 6.10
C ALA A 14 -18.45 27.33 5.76
N VAL A 15 -18.35 26.98 4.49
CA VAL A 15 -18.44 25.59 4.05
C VAL A 15 -17.20 24.91 4.60
N SER A 16 -17.36 24.13 5.66
CA SER A 16 -16.34 23.20 6.11
C SER A 16 -16.09 22.25 4.95
N ALA A 17 -15.00 22.45 4.23
CA ALA A 17 -14.53 21.44 3.29
C ALA A 17 -14.18 20.20 4.11
N PHE A 18 -15.05 19.22 4.11
CA PHE A 18 -14.68 17.88 4.55
C PHE A 18 -13.50 17.50 3.65
N ALA A 19 -12.35 17.20 4.28
CA ALA A 19 -11.21 16.64 3.56
C ALA A 19 -11.67 15.29 3.01
N ASP A 20 -12.09 15.27 1.75
CA ASP A 20 -12.43 14.04 1.08
C ASP A 20 -11.13 13.28 0.76
N GLY A 21 -11.19 11.97 0.57
CA GLY A 21 -10.03 11.12 0.27
C GLY A 21 -9.31 11.46 -1.05
N LYS A 22 -9.66 12.55 -1.71
CA LYS A 22 -9.06 13.09 -2.94
C LYS A 22 -8.11 14.26 -2.66
N SER A 23 -8.14 14.88 -1.47
CA SER A 23 -7.30 16.03 -1.15
C SER A 23 -5.82 15.66 -1.08
N ASN A 24 -4.94 16.53 -1.59
CA ASN A 24 -3.50 16.31 -1.52
C ASN A 24 -2.99 16.19 -0.09
N SER A 25 -3.57 16.92 0.88
CA SER A 25 -3.20 16.83 2.29
C SER A 25 -3.53 15.47 2.87
N TRP A 26 -4.71 14.94 2.61
CA TRP A 26 -5.10 13.59 3.02
C TRP A 26 -4.20 12.53 2.37
N MET A 27 -3.90 12.68 1.08
CA MET A 27 -3.00 11.76 0.37
C MET A 27 -1.59 11.76 1.01
N ILE A 28 -1.02 12.94 1.29
CA ILE A 28 0.31 13.05 1.89
C ILE A 28 0.33 12.37 3.27
N GLU A 29 -0.64 12.67 4.12
CA GLU A 29 -0.75 12.10 5.46
C GLU A 29 -0.92 10.58 5.41
N THR A 30 -1.91 10.10 4.65
CA THR A 30 -2.23 8.68 4.54
C THR A 30 -1.09 7.88 3.94
N LEU A 31 -0.53 8.31 2.82
CA LEU A 31 0.53 7.55 2.15
C LEU A 31 1.83 7.53 2.96
N SER A 32 2.19 8.65 3.63
CA SER A 32 3.35 8.66 4.54
C SER A 32 3.19 7.66 5.69
N ALA A 33 1.97 7.49 6.20
CA ALA A 33 1.68 6.56 7.30
C ALA A 33 1.67 5.07 6.86
N ALA A 34 1.86 4.76 5.59
CA ALA A 34 2.09 3.38 5.12
C ALA A 34 3.46 2.81 5.56
N ALA A 35 4.34 3.62 6.14
CA ALA A 35 5.60 3.20 6.77
C ALA A 35 5.70 3.77 8.19
N PRO A 36 6.64 3.25 9.03
CA PRO A 36 6.93 3.86 10.32
C PRO A 36 7.33 5.34 10.17
N SER A 37 7.02 6.18 11.17
CA SER A 37 7.25 7.63 11.11
C SER A 37 8.71 8.00 10.80
N PHE A 38 9.68 7.25 11.33
CA PHE A 38 11.10 7.47 11.04
C PHE A 38 11.47 7.27 9.54
N ILE A 39 10.58 6.67 8.74
CA ILE A 39 10.66 6.58 7.27
C ILE A 39 9.67 7.56 6.65
N GLY A 40 8.37 7.43 6.95
CA GLY A 40 7.30 8.13 6.27
C GLY A 40 7.35 9.66 6.41
N ASP A 41 7.82 10.18 7.56
CA ASP A 41 7.91 11.62 7.79
C ASP A 41 8.86 12.32 6.82
N ASN A 42 9.90 11.63 6.38
CA ASN A 42 10.93 12.13 5.47
C ASN A 42 10.90 11.51 4.07
N ALA A 43 9.94 10.65 3.78
CA ALA A 43 9.76 10.05 2.46
C ALA A 43 9.13 11.04 1.48
N SER A 44 9.46 10.88 0.20
CA SER A 44 8.67 11.46 -0.88
C SER A 44 7.28 10.84 -0.90
N VAL A 45 6.28 11.59 -1.34
CA VAL A 45 4.92 11.09 -1.53
C VAL A 45 4.52 11.35 -2.97
N ALA A 46 4.06 10.33 -3.67
CA ALA A 46 3.64 10.41 -5.06
C ALA A 46 2.21 9.87 -5.25
N THR A 47 1.55 10.31 -6.31
CA THR A 47 0.32 9.69 -6.81
C THR A 47 0.63 8.39 -7.53
N TYR A 48 -0.41 7.61 -7.87
CA TYR A 48 -0.24 6.34 -8.61
C TYR A 48 0.45 6.50 -9.97
N ASP A 49 0.22 7.62 -10.65
CA ASP A 49 0.84 7.99 -11.93
C ASP A 49 2.22 8.67 -11.78
N GLY A 50 2.76 8.71 -10.57
CA GLY A 50 4.12 9.19 -10.28
C GLY A 50 4.26 10.70 -10.08
N LYS A 51 3.17 11.48 -10.04
CA LYS A 51 3.25 12.90 -9.71
C LYS A 51 3.64 13.10 -8.25
N ILE A 52 4.71 13.85 -8.00
CA ILE A 52 5.17 14.15 -6.64
C ILE A 52 4.20 15.14 -5.96
N LEU A 53 3.70 14.74 -4.80
CA LEU A 53 2.87 15.56 -3.90
C LEU A 53 3.71 16.19 -2.78
N LYS A 54 4.76 15.53 -2.34
CA LYS A 54 5.69 15.96 -1.30
C LYS A 54 7.09 15.42 -1.65
N GLU A 55 8.08 16.30 -1.68
CA GLU A 55 9.48 15.90 -1.78
C GLU A 55 9.99 15.36 -0.45
N GLY A 56 10.75 14.27 -0.48
CA GLY A 56 11.40 13.66 0.66
C GLY A 56 12.92 13.80 0.61
N SER A 57 13.60 13.37 1.69
CA SER A 57 15.05 13.48 1.82
C SER A 57 15.76 12.18 2.18
N ASN A 58 15.02 11.09 2.42
CA ASN A 58 15.59 9.84 2.94
C ASN A 58 15.70 8.71 1.90
N GLY A 59 15.37 8.98 0.62
CA GLY A 59 15.44 8.00 -0.47
C GLY A 59 14.30 7.00 -0.51
N TRP A 60 13.25 7.20 0.31
CA TRP A 60 12.02 6.43 0.28
C TRP A 60 10.93 7.21 -0.45
N THR A 61 10.03 6.50 -1.10
CA THR A 61 8.81 7.08 -1.68
C THR A 61 7.60 6.26 -1.27
N CYS A 62 6.55 6.95 -0.84
CA CYS A 62 5.27 6.38 -0.50
C CYS A 62 4.25 6.70 -1.59
N SER A 63 3.55 5.71 -2.09
CA SER A 63 2.56 5.87 -3.15
C SER A 63 1.42 4.87 -3.01
N PRO A 64 0.24 5.15 -3.61
CA PRO A 64 -0.82 4.15 -3.66
C PRO A 64 -0.44 3.01 -4.60
N GLY A 65 -0.88 1.79 -4.28
CA GLY A 65 -0.67 0.61 -5.10
C GLY A 65 -1.73 0.41 -6.20
N ARG A 66 -2.71 1.31 -6.29
CA ARG A 66 -3.80 1.27 -7.28
C ARG A 66 -4.23 2.67 -7.71
N PRO A 67 -4.82 2.83 -8.91
CA PRO A 67 -5.41 4.10 -9.33
C PRO A 67 -6.49 4.56 -8.37
N MET A 68 -6.62 5.88 -8.21
CA MET A 68 -7.71 6.47 -7.43
C MET A 68 -9.05 6.24 -8.14
N PRO A 69 -10.07 5.68 -7.46
CA PRO A 69 -11.44 5.60 -7.97
C PRO A 69 -12.05 6.98 -8.24
N GLU A 70 -13.09 7.07 -9.06
CA GLU A 70 -13.76 8.35 -9.38
C GLU A 70 -14.31 9.07 -8.15
N ASP A 71 -14.80 8.31 -7.17
CA ASP A 71 -15.35 8.80 -5.90
C ASP A 71 -14.29 8.94 -4.79
N GLY A 72 -13.00 8.74 -5.12
CA GLY A 72 -11.88 8.76 -4.18
C GLY A 72 -11.64 7.43 -3.49
N TYR A 73 -10.54 7.34 -2.71
CA TYR A 73 -10.33 6.19 -1.84
C TYR A 73 -11.29 6.23 -0.66
N LYS A 74 -11.78 5.07 -0.23
CA LYS A 74 -12.69 4.95 0.92
C LYS A 74 -11.98 5.22 2.23
N ASP A 75 -10.79 4.66 2.40
CA ASP A 75 -9.96 4.71 3.59
C ASP A 75 -8.48 4.47 3.23
N ALA A 76 -7.62 4.35 4.24
CA ALA A 76 -6.19 4.14 4.07
C ALA A 76 -5.88 2.77 3.42
N GLN A 77 -6.57 1.70 3.81
CA GLN A 77 -6.39 0.36 3.23
C GLN A 77 -6.73 0.37 1.73
N ASP A 78 -7.83 1.04 1.35
CA ASP A 78 -8.28 1.12 -0.05
C ASP A 78 -7.25 1.78 -0.98
N THR A 79 -6.30 2.57 -0.43
CA THR A 79 -5.18 3.10 -1.22
C THR A 79 -4.22 2.01 -1.66
N ASN A 80 -4.19 0.87 -0.98
CA ASN A 80 -3.16 -0.17 -1.15
C ASN A 80 -1.74 0.42 -1.06
N ALA A 81 -1.55 1.39 -0.15
CA ALA A 81 -0.35 2.22 -0.10
C ALA A 81 0.88 1.44 0.32
N SER A 82 1.99 1.75 -0.31
CA SER A 82 3.30 1.23 0.04
C SER A 82 4.36 2.31 0.09
N CYS A 83 5.37 2.14 0.95
CA CYS A 83 6.58 2.94 0.94
C CYS A 83 7.76 2.02 0.57
N ALA A 84 8.44 2.34 -0.52
CA ALA A 84 9.56 1.58 -1.06
C ALA A 84 10.83 2.43 -1.15
N ASP A 85 11.99 1.79 -1.05
CA ASP A 85 13.26 2.38 -1.45
C ASP A 85 13.49 2.21 -2.97
N ILE A 86 14.63 2.72 -3.47
CA ILE A 86 14.93 2.67 -4.91
C ILE A 86 14.99 1.24 -5.47
N GLU A 87 15.47 0.28 -4.70
CA GLU A 87 15.53 -1.13 -5.13
C GLU A 87 14.13 -1.77 -5.12
N GLY A 88 13.29 -1.39 -4.15
CA GLY A 88 11.88 -1.78 -4.11
C GLY A 88 11.11 -1.28 -5.34
N PHE A 89 11.40 -0.06 -5.80
CA PHE A 89 10.81 0.45 -7.06
C PHE A 89 11.27 -0.35 -8.28
N LYS A 90 12.54 -0.74 -8.38
CA LYS A 90 13.02 -1.62 -9.46
C LYS A 90 12.27 -2.96 -9.48
N TRP A 91 11.98 -3.51 -8.29
CA TRP A 91 11.18 -4.73 -8.18
C TRP A 91 9.75 -4.50 -8.66
N VAL A 92 9.08 -3.42 -8.19
CA VAL A 92 7.70 -3.09 -8.59
C VAL A 92 7.60 -2.84 -10.09
N GLU A 93 8.53 -2.09 -10.67
CA GLU A 93 8.59 -1.83 -12.11
C GLU A 93 8.73 -3.13 -12.91
N ALA A 94 9.63 -4.01 -12.50
CA ALA A 94 9.81 -5.30 -13.14
C ALA A 94 8.54 -6.18 -13.03
N TYR A 95 7.92 -6.18 -11.85
CA TYR A 95 6.67 -6.91 -11.60
C TYR A 95 5.53 -6.42 -12.51
N VAL A 96 5.32 -5.12 -12.62
CA VAL A 96 4.25 -4.54 -13.47
C VAL A 96 4.52 -4.80 -14.95
N ASN A 97 5.78 -4.76 -15.38
CA ASN A 97 6.18 -4.93 -16.78
C ASN A 97 6.40 -6.40 -17.20
N GLY A 98 6.27 -7.37 -16.30
CA GLY A 98 6.48 -8.79 -16.61
C GLY A 98 7.93 -9.14 -16.90
N THR A 99 8.90 -8.39 -16.34
CA THR A 99 10.34 -8.65 -16.50
C THR A 99 10.94 -9.14 -15.19
N SER A 100 12.12 -9.79 -15.25
CA SER A 100 12.82 -10.17 -14.01
C SER A 100 13.35 -8.95 -13.29
N PRO A 101 13.17 -8.81 -11.96
CA PRO A 101 13.77 -7.72 -11.18
C PRO A 101 15.30 -7.69 -11.30
N ASN A 102 15.88 -6.51 -11.54
CA ASN A 102 17.31 -6.29 -11.60
C ASN A 102 17.76 -5.35 -10.47
N MET A 103 17.85 -5.89 -9.27
CA MET A 103 18.22 -5.16 -8.05
C MET A 103 19.71 -5.34 -7.71
N GLU A 104 20.32 -4.34 -7.09
CA GLU A 104 21.70 -4.43 -6.61
C GLU A 104 21.82 -5.09 -5.23
N ARG A 105 20.76 -5.02 -4.42
CA ARG A 105 20.61 -5.61 -3.08
C ARG A 105 19.19 -6.02 -2.83
N ASP A 106 18.94 -6.69 -1.71
CA ASP A 106 17.59 -6.89 -1.20
C ASP A 106 16.90 -5.54 -0.95
N ALA A 107 15.59 -5.50 -1.15
CA ALA A 107 14.78 -4.31 -0.95
C ALA A 107 13.68 -4.56 0.07
N TYR A 108 13.13 -3.47 0.60
CA TYR A 108 12.04 -3.50 1.57
C TYR A 108 10.91 -2.60 1.11
N ILE A 109 9.67 -3.08 1.32
CA ILE A 109 8.46 -2.33 1.03
C ILE A 109 7.54 -2.41 2.25
N TRP A 110 7.20 -1.26 2.83
CA TRP A 110 6.27 -1.14 3.96
C TRP A 110 4.84 -0.99 3.50
N MET A 111 3.91 -1.69 4.14
CA MET A 111 2.47 -1.58 3.91
C MET A 111 1.72 -1.62 5.26
N LEU A 112 1.85 -0.55 6.08
CA LEU A 112 1.26 -0.51 7.42
C LEU A 112 -0.26 -0.32 7.42
N HIS A 113 -0.86 0.06 6.29
CA HIS A 113 -2.32 0.07 6.14
C HIS A 113 -2.87 -1.27 5.68
N GLY A 114 -1.99 -2.23 5.39
CA GLY A 114 -2.36 -3.49 4.75
C GLY A 114 -2.65 -3.33 3.26
N ASP A 115 -3.21 -4.37 2.67
CA ASP A 115 -3.56 -4.44 1.25
C ASP A 115 -5.05 -4.77 1.04
N VAL A 116 -5.48 -4.78 -0.22
CA VAL A 116 -6.85 -5.11 -0.63
C VAL A 116 -7.03 -6.59 -0.98
N GLY A 117 -6.05 -7.40 -0.64
CA GLY A 117 -6.03 -8.84 -0.83
C GLY A 117 -5.46 -9.31 -2.17
N GLU A 118 -4.68 -10.38 -2.11
CA GLU A 118 -4.04 -11.02 -3.27
C GLU A 118 -4.04 -12.54 -3.11
N ASP A 119 -3.95 -13.26 -4.23
CA ASP A 119 -3.64 -14.67 -4.24
C ASP A 119 -2.16 -14.87 -3.88
N ASN A 120 -1.89 -15.56 -2.78
CA ASN A 120 -0.53 -15.82 -2.31
C ASN A 120 0.34 -16.59 -3.31
N ARG A 121 -0.24 -17.24 -4.30
CA ARG A 121 0.48 -18.12 -5.24
C ARG A 121 0.57 -17.57 -6.66
N VAL A 122 -0.49 -16.95 -7.14
CA VAL A 122 -0.57 -16.46 -8.52
C VAL A 122 -1.08 -15.02 -8.50
N SER A 123 -0.21 -14.11 -8.88
CA SER A 123 -0.58 -12.71 -8.96
C SER A 123 -1.77 -12.46 -9.89
N SER A 124 -2.64 -11.55 -9.51
CA SER A 124 -3.75 -11.05 -10.33
C SER A 124 -3.26 -10.50 -11.68
N LEU A 125 -2.05 -9.92 -11.74
CA LEU A 125 -1.43 -9.47 -13.00
C LEU A 125 -1.07 -10.63 -13.95
N TYR A 126 -0.89 -11.85 -13.42
CA TYR A 126 -0.45 -13.03 -14.19
C TYR A 126 -1.48 -14.16 -14.20
N GLY A 127 -2.75 -13.81 -14.12
CA GLY A 127 -3.87 -14.75 -14.24
C GLY A 127 -4.39 -15.28 -12.92
N GLY A 128 -3.96 -14.75 -11.79
CA GLY A 128 -4.58 -14.99 -10.49
C GLY A 128 -6.05 -14.57 -10.51
N ASN A 129 -6.88 -15.34 -9.81
CA ASN A 129 -8.31 -15.09 -9.72
C ASN A 129 -8.77 -15.21 -8.28
N LYS A 130 -9.33 -14.13 -7.75
CA LYS A 130 -9.76 -14.01 -6.35
C LYS A 130 -10.69 -15.15 -5.91
N GLU A 131 -11.70 -15.48 -6.73
CA GLU A 131 -12.66 -16.52 -6.37
C GLU A 131 -12.00 -17.90 -6.24
N ASN A 132 -11.08 -18.22 -7.16
CA ASN A 132 -10.31 -19.46 -7.10
C ASN A 132 -9.34 -19.47 -5.93
N ALA A 133 -8.66 -18.36 -5.67
CA ALA A 133 -7.74 -18.22 -4.54
C ALA A 133 -8.46 -18.44 -3.20
N ILE A 134 -9.65 -17.87 -3.03
CA ILE A 134 -10.51 -18.10 -1.84
C ILE A 134 -10.88 -19.58 -1.72
N LYS A 135 -11.36 -20.22 -2.78
CA LYS A 135 -11.72 -21.66 -2.78
C LYS A 135 -10.56 -22.57 -2.41
N MET A 136 -9.35 -22.18 -2.79
CA MET A 136 -8.12 -22.93 -2.56
C MET A 136 -7.39 -22.56 -1.26
N ASN A 137 -7.95 -21.64 -0.46
CA ASN A 137 -7.31 -21.06 0.72
C ASN A 137 -5.93 -20.45 0.42
N HIS A 138 -5.82 -19.74 -0.70
CA HIS A 138 -4.59 -19.03 -1.11
C HIS A 138 -4.75 -17.51 -1.02
N PHE A 139 -5.97 -16.99 -0.87
CA PHE A 139 -6.23 -15.57 -0.78
C PHE A 139 -5.98 -15.06 0.64
N ILE A 140 -5.22 -13.98 0.74
CA ILE A 140 -5.01 -13.25 1.99
C ILE A 140 -5.25 -11.76 1.76
N GLU A 141 -6.05 -11.16 2.61
CA GLU A 141 -6.21 -9.72 2.75
C GLU A 141 -5.38 -9.28 3.95
N SER A 142 -4.16 -8.83 3.67
CA SER A 142 -3.13 -8.61 4.68
C SER A 142 -3.35 -7.29 5.41
N GLY A 143 -3.27 -7.31 6.72
CA GLY A 143 -3.10 -6.11 7.54
C GLY A 143 -1.66 -5.58 7.51
N PRO A 144 -1.22 -4.83 8.54
CA PRO A 144 0.11 -4.23 8.61
C PRO A 144 1.24 -5.24 8.41
N HIS A 145 2.15 -4.96 7.46
CA HIS A 145 3.28 -5.84 7.17
C HIS A 145 4.47 -5.11 6.53
N LEU A 146 5.60 -5.78 6.52
CA LEU A 146 6.79 -5.46 5.74
C LEU A 146 7.01 -6.57 4.71
N MET A 147 7.35 -6.20 3.49
CA MET A 147 7.82 -7.13 2.46
C MET A 147 9.33 -7.01 2.29
N LEU A 148 10.03 -8.16 2.25
CA LEU A 148 11.41 -8.25 1.82
C LEU A 148 11.43 -8.83 0.40
N MET A 149 11.93 -8.02 -0.53
CA MET A 149 12.15 -8.40 -1.93
C MET A 149 13.59 -8.85 -2.09
N PRO A 150 13.87 -10.15 -2.12
CA PRO A 150 15.24 -10.62 -2.21
C PRO A 150 15.81 -10.38 -3.60
N LYS A 151 17.09 -9.98 -3.67
CA LYS A 151 17.82 -9.93 -4.93
C LYS A 151 17.95 -11.32 -5.57
N ASP A 152 18.13 -12.34 -4.74
CA ASP A 152 18.13 -13.76 -5.15
C ASP A 152 17.00 -14.49 -4.43
N THR A 153 15.96 -14.86 -5.15
CA THR A 153 14.77 -15.55 -4.60
C THR A 153 15.09 -16.91 -3.96
N LYS A 154 16.26 -17.50 -4.24
CA LYS A 154 16.70 -18.73 -3.58
C LYS A 154 16.98 -18.56 -2.09
N THR A 155 17.31 -17.35 -1.66
CA THR A 155 17.60 -17.06 -0.24
C THR A 155 16.38 -17.25 0.65
N ILE A 156 15.18 -17.19 0.09
CA ILE A 156 13.90 -17.36 0.82
C ILE A 156 13.18 -18.67 0.46
N GLU A 157 13.74 -19.55 -0.35
CA GLU A 157 13.03 -20.74 -0.87
C GLU A 157 12.54 -21.71 0.22
N ASN A 158 13.18 -21.71 1.39
CA ASN A 158 12.84 -22.57 2.53
C ASN A 158 11.78 -21.99 3.47
N PHE A 159 11.35 -20.74 3.26
CA PHE A 159 10.24 -20.20 4.04
C PHE A 159 8.92 -20.88 3.64
N THR A 160 8.02 -20.97 4.62
CA THR A 160 6.66 -21.47 4.39
C THR A 160 5.91 -20.60 3.37
N ILE A 161 4.93 -21.18 2.70
CA ILE A 161 3.93 -20.44 1.92
C ILE A 161 2.59 -20.33 2.67
N ASP A 162 2.54 -20.82 3.90
CA ASP A 162 1.34 -20.87 4.72
C ASP A 162 1.25 -19.62 5.58
N PHE A 163 0.44 -18.66 5.13
CA PHE A 163 0.23 -17.39 5.82
C PHE A 163 -0.58 -17.52 7.13
N THR A 164 -1.12 -18.70 7.45
CA THR A 164 -1.94 -18.91 8.67
C THR A 164 -1.11 -19.21 9.91
N LYS A 165 0.22 -19.29 9.79
CA LYS A 165 1.11 -19.67 10.90
C LYS A 165 1.60 -18.52 11.77
N GLY A 166 1.37 -17.27 11.39
CA GLY A 166 1.84 -16.09 12.14
C GLY A 166 3.34 -15.84 12.05
N GLU A 167 4.04 -16.54 11.18
CA GLU A 167 5.48 -16.38 10.92
C GLU A 167 5.69 -15.76 9.53
N PRO A 168 6.88 -15.21 9.22
CA PRO A 168 7.20 -14.76 7.86
C PRO A 168 7.00 -15.89 6.84
N TYR A 169 6.33 -15.56 5.73
CA TYR A 169 6.00 -16.54 4.70
C TYR A 169 6.29 -16.00 3.29
N GLN A 170 6.48 -16.93 2.36
CA GLN A 170 6.80 -16.59 0.98
C GLN A 170 5.54 -16.44 0.13
N MET A 171 5.42 -15.30 -0.56
CA MET A 171 4.44 -15.03 -1.59
C MET A 171 5.04 -15.23 -2.98
N PHE A 172 4.24 -15.68 -3.95
CA PHE A 172 4.64 -15.96 -5.35
C PHE A 172 5.82 -16.92 -5.51
N LYS A 173 5.89 -17.93 -4.66
CA LYS A 173 6.95 -18.96 -4.67
C LYS A 173 7.18 -19.53 -6.04
N GLY A 174 8.46 -19.63 -6.46
CA GLY A 174 8.86 -20.21 -7.73
C GLY A 174 8.77 -19.24 -8.90
N THR A 175 8.46 -17.97 -8.66
CA THR A 175 8.47 -16.91 -9.67
C THR A 175 9.65 -15.94 -9.45
N PRO A 176 10.02 -15.11 -10.43
CA PRO A 176 10.99 -14.04 -10.24
C PRO A 176 10.55 -12.99 -9.21
N TYR A 177 9.26 -12.99 -8.85
CA TYR A 177 8.64 -12.04 -7.94
C TYR A 177 8.43 -12.60 -6.53
N ALA A 178 9.00 -13.78 -6.25
CA ALA A 178 8.92 -14.36 -4.91
C ALA A 178 9.51 -13.39 -3.88
N HIS A 179 8.74 -13.12 -2.82
CA HIS A 179 9.13 -12.22 -1.75
C HIS A 179 8.65 -12.74 -0.40
N LEU A 180 9.19 -12.19 0.68
CA LEU A 180 8.85 -12.59 2.04
C LEU A 180 7.90 -11.57 2.63
N MET A 181 6.73 -12.02 3.06
CA MET A 181 5.76 -11.28 3.85
C MET A 181 6.13 -11.41 5.32
N ILE A 182 6.27 -10.31 6.04
CA ILE A 182 6.62 -10.24 7.45
C ILE A 182 5.46 -9.59 8.19
N PRO A 183 4.58 -10.40 8.82
CA PRO A 183 3.41 -9.91 9.54
C PRO A 183 3.77 -9.06 10.76
N PHE A 184 3.00 -8.00 11.01
CA PHE A 184 3.04 -7.22 12.25
C PHE A 184 1.76 -7.41 13.06
N GLU A 185 1.70 -6.77 14.23
CA GLU A 185 0.47 -6.69 15.00
C GLU A 185 -0.67 -6.14 14.15
N GLY A 186 -1.83 -6.81 14.20
CA GLY A 186 -2.97 -6.47 13.33
C GLY A 186 -2.94 -7.11 11.94
N TYR A 187 -1.95 -7.95 11.62
CA TYR A 187 -1.84 -8.55 10.28
C TYR A 187 -3.13 -9.22 9.79
N TYR A 188 -3.85 -9.89 10.66
CA TYR A 188 -5.10 -10.60 10.35
C TYR A 188 -6.36 -9.77 10.59
N MET A 189 -6.25 -8.44 10.76
CA MET A 189 -7.41 -7.60 11.11
C MET A 189 -8.50 -7.57 10.03
N PHE A 190 -8.13 -7.77 8.77
CA PHE A 190 -9.07 -7.82 7.65
C PHE A 190 -9.55 -9.23 7.32
N GLN A 191 -8.86 -10.27 7.79
CA GLN A 191 -9.19 -11.67 7.58
C GLN A 191 -8.89 -12.48 8.86
N PRO A 192 -9.65 -12.26 9.97
CA PRO A 192 -9.36 -12.84 11.28
C PRO A 192 -9.44 -14.37 11.31
N GLU A 193 -10.19 -14.99 10.40
CA GLU A 193 -10.27 -16.46 10.27
C GLU A 193 -8.97 -17.10 9.79
N ALA A 194 -8.07 -16.32 9.16
CA ALA A 194 -6.75 -16.78 8.73
C ALA A 194 -5.71 -16.74 9.85
N ALA A 195 -6.01 -16.15 11.00
CA ALA A 195 -5.07 -16.07 12.12
C ALA A 195 -4.70 -17.45 12.67
N PRO A 196 -3.49 -17.62 13.22
CA PRO A 196 -3.09 -18.82 13.94
C PRO A 196 -4.08 -19.16 15.06
N LYS A 197 -4.37 -20.46 15.23
CA LYS A 197 -5.27 -20.99 16.27
C LYS A 197 -4.49 -21.57 17.43
#